data_5807b574d0ae505a4dfd351ed6a11959
#
_entry.id   5807b574d0ae505a4dfd351ed6a11959
#
_cell.length_a   1.000
_cell.length_b   1.000
_cell.length_c   1.000
_cell.angle_alpha   90.00
_cell.angle_beta   90.00
_cell.angle_gamma   90.00
#
_symmetry.space_group_name_H-M   'P 1'
#
loop_
_entity.id
_entity.type
_entity.pdbx_description
1 polymer ?
#
loop_
_entity_poly.entity_id
_entity_poly.type
_entity_poly.pdbx_seq_one_letter_code
_entity_poly.pdbx_strand_id
1 'polypeptide(L)'
;MKFFKLLILIILFALTSCSNKSEQSPMSKSETLPTITVRHDFPDTLVVGTIYSPASFFILKGDTLGYDYERIRAFARENKMNIKFHVASSMKELINFVENNKVHVAAYEIPITAEYKQHVIHCGAQNETYQVLVQRTGKDTLNNVTQLIGKDIYVIHGSNYEARLRNLDSEIGGGIKIHAIENDSLISEDLIDMVATGRLPFTIADSDIAQINKTYNDSINISLKVGFPQRSSWAVGKEWKWLADTITYWAKSDNTIARAREIKQRYFEMNKHHRDSMKAMSDSLNNLVENSQNPENEKELKKIYSRKEGDISAYDQLFKKYAATAGVEWTLLAAVAYVESNFNPQAVSWADARGLMQIMPSTARSYGFSEEDLKDPEKSVYVASLIISKTNKFLQSYIPNNAERLRFTLGSYNAGVGHIIDAMKLAQKYGKNPKLWYSNVEEALLWKTHPEFYNDPVCNFGYCRGTETINYVRQVENAYRVFREYESKRNKKK
;
A
#
# COMPACT_ATOMS: atom_id res chain seq x y z
N MET A 1 -38.55 50.61 22.32
CA MET A 1 -38.44 52.09 22.48
C MET A 1 -37.28 52.57 21.64
N LYS A 2 -37.63 53.44 20.65
CA LYS A 2 -36.83 54.50 19.99
C LYS A 2 -35.56 54.06 19.24
N PHE A 3 -35.61 54.02 17.89
CA PHE A 3 -35.54 55.13 16.89
C PHE A 3 -34.13 55.77 16.83
N PHE A 4 -33.44 55.77 15.64
CA PHE A 4 -33.43 56.76 14.60
C PHE A 4 -32.38 56.35 13.54
N LYS A 5 -32.73 56.04 12.29
CA LYS A 5 -32.75 56.88 11.04
C LYS A 5 -31.40 57.54 10.72
N LEU A 6 -30.75 57.10 9.62
CA LEU A 6 -30.71 57.69 8.25
C LEU A 6 -30.14 59.10 8.17
N LEU A 7 -29.01 59.31 7.48
CA LEU A 7 -28.83 60.46 6.59
C LEU A 7 -27.81 60.19 5.47
N ILE A 8 -28.31 60.29 4.21
CA ILE A 8 -27.57 60.43 2.94
C ILE A 8 -27.13 61.88 2.82
N LEU A 9 -25.88 62.16 2.43
CA LEU A 9 -25.51 63.44 1.85
C LEU A 9 -24.58 63.24 0.65
N ILE A 10 -25.14 63.58 -0.53
CA ILE A 10 -24.46 63.78 -1.80
C ILE A 10 -23.88 65.18 -1.79
N ILE A 11 -22.62 65.37 -2.11
CA ILE A 11 -22.07 66.68 -2.58
C ILE A 11 -21.20 66.39 -3.81
N LEU A 12 -21.70 66.89 -4.96
CA LEU A 12 -20.95 67.18 -6.16
C LEU A 12 -20.13 68.44 -5.92
N PHE A 13 -18.87 68.49 -6.30
CA PHE A 13 -18.20 69.67 -6.78
C PHE A 13 -17.20 69.37 -7.90
N ALA A 14 -17.24 70.20 -8.90
CA ALA A 14 -16.59 70.08 -10.19
C ALA A 14 -15.19 70.75 -10.23
N LEU A 15 -14.34 70.11 -11.06
CA LEU A 15 -13.33 70.71 -11.95
C LEU A 15 -12.42 71.87 -11.41
N THR A 16 -11.12 71.53 -11.29
CA THR A 16 -10.06 72.33 -11.93
C THR A 16 -8.84 71.42 -12.23
N SER A 17 -8.39 71.60 -13.48
CA SER A 17 -7.21 70.99 -14.09
C SER A 17 -5.92 71.56 -13.49
N CYS A 18 -4.94 70.67 -13.15
CA CYS A 18 -3.51 71.01 -13.22
C CYS A 18 -2.72 69.78 -13.56
N SER A 19 -2.03 69.83 -14.66
CA SER A 19 -1.09 68.83 -15.16
C SER A 19 0.13 68.70 -14.24
N ASN A 20 0.44 67.49 -13.77
CA ASN A 20 1.79 67.16 -13.40
C ASN A 20 2.06 65.70 -13.88
N LYS A 21 3.08 65.60 -14.72
CA LYS A 21 3.67 64.32 -15.14
C LYS A 21 4.25 63.61 -13.91
N SER A 22 3.68 62.46 -13.57
CA SER A 22 4.32 61.46 -12.71
C SER A 22 4.50 60.20 -13.52
N GLU A 23 5.73 59.72 -13.52
CA GLU A 23 6.20 58.53 -14.19
C GLU A 23 5.34 57.32 -13.83
N GLN A 24 4.75 56.69 -14.83
CA GLN A 24 4.10 55.39 -14.71
C GLN A 24 5.19 54.33 -14.63
N SER A 25 5.31 53.67 -13.48
CA SER A 25 5.98 52.35 -13.35
C SER A 25 5.29 51.34 -14.28
N PRO A 26 6.00 50.51 -15.01
CA PRO A 26 5.38 49.53 -15.91
C PRO A 26 4.59 48.51 -15.08
N MET A 27 3.27 48.46 -15.30
CA MET A 27 2.43 47.34 -14.87
C MET A 27 3.08 46.03 -15.32
N SER A 28 3.30 45.13 -14.38
CA SER A 28 3.73 43.78 -14.64
C SER A 28 2.79 43.16 -15.68
N LYS A 29 3.36 42.80 -16.83
CA LYS A 29 2.67 41.97 -17.82
C LYS A 29 2.25 40.70 -17.11
N SER A 30 0.96 40.49 -17.01
CA SER A 30 0.42 39.16 -16.73
C SER A 30 0.99 38.23 -17.79
N GLU A 31 1.86 37.33 -17.40
CA GLU A 31 2.30 36.21 -18.26
C GLU A 31 1.06 35.40 -18.59
N THR A 32 0.48 35.66 -19.77
CA THR A 32 -0.46 34.74 -20.40
C THR A 32 0.29 33.44 -20.61
N LEU A 33 -0.12 32.42 -19.86
CA LEU A 33 0.33 31.05 -20.08
C LEU A 33 0.23 30.74 -21.59
N PRO A 34 1.27 30.18 -22.20
CA PRO A 34 1.23 29.87 -23.63
C PRO A 34 0.08 28.91 -23.89
N THR A 35 -0.87 29.33 -24.72
CA THR A 35 -1.93 28.49 -25.23
C THR A 35 -1.26 27.45 -26.12
N ILE A 36 -1.06 26.24 -25.61
CA ILE A 36 -0.51 25.12 -26.38
C ILE A 36 -1.58 24.68 -27.38
N THR A 37 -1.51 25.20 -28.59
CA THR A 37 -2.39 24.86 -29.72
C THR A 37 -1.74 23.87 -30.69
N VAL A 38 -0.90 22.98 -30.22
CA VAL A 38 -0.47 21.83 -31.00
C VAL A 38 -1.26 20.63 -30.53
N ARG A 39 -2.34 20.27 -31.23
CA ARG A 39 -2.99 18.96 -31.09
C ARG A 39 -2.01 17.90 -31.60
N HIS A 40 -1.20 17.35 -30.70
CA HIS A 40 -0.63 16.05 -30.96
C HIS A 40 -1.75 15.03 -30.71
N ASP A 41 -2.02 14.18 -31.70
CA ASP A 41 -2.96 13.11 -31.50
C ASP A 41 -2.37 12.15 -30.46
N PHE A 42 -3.12 11.92 -29.37
CA PHE A 42 -2.74 10.94 -28.39
C PHE A 42 -2.71 9.54 -29.02
N PRO A 43 -1.79 8.66 -28.63
CA PRO A 43 -1.85 7.27 -29.09
C PRO A 43 -3.13 6.61 -28.55
N ASP A 44 -3.74 5.73 -29.32
CA ASP A 44 -4.93 4.94 -28.89
C ASP A 44 -4.64 4.17 -27.58
N THR A 45 -3.38 3.78 -27.41
CA THR A 45 -2.91 3.05 -26.22
C THR A 45 -1.66 3.72 -25.65
N LEU A 46 -1.78 4.22 -24.41
CA LEU A 46 -0.64 4.69 -23.64
C LEU A 46 0.14 3.48 -23.10
N VAL A 47 1.38 3.32 -23.57
CA VAL A 47 2.30 2.28 -23.08
C VAL A 47 3.12 2.86 -21.93
N VAL A 48 2.98 2.27 -20.74
CA VAL A 48 3.56 2.76 -19.50
C VAL A 48 4.61 1.79 -18.99
N GLY A 49 5.80 2.31 -18.71
CA GLY A 49 6.85 1.60 -17.98
C GLY A 49 6.71 1.80 -16.48
N THR A 50 6.99 0.77 -15.70
CA THR A 50 6.99 0.85 -14.24
C THR A 50 7.88 -0.24 -13.64
N ILE A 51 8.05 -0.23 -12.32
CA ILE A 51 8.76 -1.27 -11.55
C ILE A 51 7.84 -1.74 -10.43
N TYR A 52 7.85 -3.02 -10.11
CA TYR A 52 7.16 -3.51 -8.93
C TYR A 52 7.70 -2.83 -7.66
N SER A 53 6.82 -2.27 -6.87
CA SER A 53 7.16 -1.67 -5.59
C SER A 53 5.93 -1.60 -4.68
N PRO A 54 6.11 -1.53 -3.37
CA PRO A 54 4.98 -1.44 -2.43
C PRO A 54 4.16 -0.15 -2.56
N ALA A 55 4.69 0.87 -3.25
CA ALA A 55 4.03 2.16 -3.43
C ALA A 55 3.49 2.36 -4.84
N SER A 56 4.31 2.13 -5.87
CA SER A 56 4.03 2.58 -7.23
C SER A 56 3.16 1.62 -8.01
N PHE A 57 3.48 0.31 -7.96
CA PHE A 57 2.82 -0.72 -8.77
C PHE A 57 2.96 -2.11 -8.14
N PHE A 58 1.87 -2.74 -7.77
CA PHE A 58 1.85 -4.10 -7.21
C PHE A 58 0.50 -4.77 -7.46
N ILE A 59 0.42 -6.08 -7.21
CA ILE A 59 -0.80 -6.87 -7.34
C ILE A 59 -1.25 -7.31 -5.94
N LEU A 60 -2.54 -7.14 -5.63
CA LEU A 60 -3.15 -7.59 -4.39
C LEU A 60 -4.56 -8.12 -4.65
N LYS A 61 -4.88 -9.29 -4.11
CA LYS A 61 -6.19 -9.96 -4.30
C LYS A 61 -6.57 -10.11 -5.80
N GLY A 62 -5.56 -10.14 -6.69
CA GLY A 62 -5.74 -10.23 -8.14
C GLY A 62 -5.92 -8.90 -8.86
N ASP A 63 -6.02 -7.78 -8.13
CA ASP A 63 -6.09 -6.42 -8.69
C ASP A 63 -4.73 -5.76 -8.71
N THR A 64 -4.49 -4.95 -9.76
CA THR A 64 -3.31 -4.09 -9.81
C THR A 64 -3.60 -2.80 -9.08
N LEU A 65 -2.71 -2.43 -8.18
CA LEU A 65 -2.78 -1.28 -7.30
C LEU A 65 -1.45 -0.50 -7.33
N GLY A 66 -1.45 0.68 -6.76
CA GLY A 66 -0.26 1.51 -6.57
C GLY A 66 -0.56 2.99 -6.79
N TYR A 67 0.17 3.84 -6.09
CA TYR A 67 0.02 5.29 -6.17
C TYR A 67 0.23 5.83 -7.58
N ASP A 68 1.32 5.43 -8.24
CA ASP A 68 1.61 5.87 -9.60
C ASP A 68 0.70 5.18 -10.63
N TYR A 69 0.37 3.91 -10.39
CA TYR A 69 -0.58 3.17 -11.23
C TYR A 69 -1.95 3.86 -11.30
N GLU A 70 -2.53 4.24 -10.18
CA GLU A 70 -3.84 4.89 -10.18
C GLU A 70 -3.82 6.27 -10.82
N ARG A 71 -2.74 7.03 -10.60
CA ARG A 71 -2.56 8.35 -11.18
C ARG A 71 -2.42 8.30 -12.70
N ILE A 72 -1.58 7.41 -13.23
CA ILE A 72 -1.40 7.31 -14.69
C ILE A 72 -2.64 6.75 -15.38
N ARG A 73 -3.41 5.86 -14.72
CA ARG A 73 -4.72 5.42 -15.20
C ARG A 73 -5.74 6.55 -15.26
N ALA A 74 -5.71 7.47 -14.28
CA ALA A 74 -6.58 8.64 -14.31
C ALA A 74 -6.24 9.54 -15.50
N PHE A 75 -4.96 9.79 -15.75
CA PHE A 75 -4.49 10.54 -16.93
C PHE A 75 -4.96 9.90 -18.24
N ALA A 76 -4.73 8.58 -18.41
CA ALA A 76 -5.14 7.87 -19.61
C ALA A 76 -6.66 7.92 -19.82
N ARG A 77 -7.46 7.71 -18.77
CA ARG A 77 -8.92 7.77 -18.83
C ARG A 77 -9.44 9.16 -19.23
N GLU A 78 -8.89 10.22 -18.66
CA GLU A 78 -9.28 11.60 -18.96
C GLU A 78 -8.96 11.98 -20.40
N ASN A 79 -7.92 11.39 -20.96
CA ASN A 79 -7.54 11.59 -22.37
C ASN A 79 -8.08 10.50 -23.31
N LYS A 80 -8.99 9.64 -22.85
CA LYS A 80 -9.67 8.56 -23.62
C LYS A 80 -8.71 7.55 -24.25
N MET A 81 -7.56 7.32 -23.62
CA MET A 81 -6.56 6.32 -24.06
C MET A 81 -6.78 4.98 -23.37
N ASN A 82 -6.55 3.89 -24.10
CA ASN A 82 -6.27 2.59 -23.50
C ASN A 82 -4.91 2.65 -22.78
N ILE A 83 -4.66 1.71 -21.87
CA ILE A 83 -3.39 1.68 -21.14
C ILE A 83 -2.80 0.26 -21.15
N LYS A 84 -1.49 0.16 -21.36
CA LYS A 84 -0.74 -1.09 -21.29
C LYS A 84 0.51 -0.86 -20.43
N PHE A 85 0.80 -1.78 -19.53
CA PHE A 85 1.98 -1.71 -18.66
C PHE A 85 3.08 -2.66 -19.12
N HIS A 86 4.32 -2.17 -19.05
CA HIS A 86 5.55 -2.95 -19.12
C HIS A 86 6.31 -2.78 -17.82
N VAL A 87 6.47 -3.86 -17.07
CA VAL A 87 7.16 -3.86 -15.80
C VAL A 87 8.63 -4.18 -16.04
N ALA A 88 9.50 -3.27 -15.63
CA ALA A 88 10.94 -3.47 -15.66
C ALA A 88 11.41 -4.13 -14.35
N SER A 89 12.49 -4.90 -14.42
CA SER A 89 13.11 -5.55 -13.27
C SER A 89 14.01 -4.62 -12.46
N SER A 90 14.41 -3.49 -13.06
CA SER A 90 15.33 -2.52 -12.45
C SER A 90 15.15 -1.11 -13.04
N MET A 91 15.67 -0.11 -12.32
CA MET A 91 15.71 1.28 -12.81
C MET A 91 16.45 1.39 -14.14
N LYS A 92 17.58 0.68 -14.28
CA LYS A 92 18.37 0.67 -15.53
C LYS A 92 17.54 0.15 -16.71
N GLU A 93 16.79 -0.92 -16.50
CA GLU A 93 15.91 -1.46 -17.54
C GLU A 93 14.74 -0.51 -17.85
N LEU A 94 14.16 0.13 -16.83
CA LEU A 94 13.10 1.11 -17.03
C LEU A 94 13.57 2.31 -17.88
N ILE A 95 14.76 2.84 -17.60
CA ILE A 95 15.36 3.92 -18.40
C ILE A 95 15.61 3.45 -19.83
N ASN A 96 16.10 2.23 -20.01
CA ASN A 96 16.28 1.64 -21.34
C ASN A 96 14.95 1.52 -22.12
N PHE A 97 13.85 1.17 -21.44
CA PHE A 97 12.52 1.16 -22.07
C PHE A 97 12.11 2.54 -22.58
N VAL A 98 12.40 3.59 -21.80
CA VAL A 98 12.07 4.98 -22.15
C VAL A 98 12.94 5.45 -23.33
N GLU A 99 14.26 5.23 -23.29
CA GLU A 99 15.20 5.66 -24.32
C GLU A 99 14.94 5.00 -25.68
N ASN A 100 14.54 3.72 -25.67
CA ASN A 100 14.28 2.97 -26.88
C ASN A 100 12.81 3.00 -27.32
N ASN A 101 12.01 3.94 -26.79
CA ASN A 101 10.58 4.11 -27.13
C ASN A 101 9.74 2.84 -26.96
N LYS A 102 10.18 1.89 -26.11
CA LYS A 102 9.42 0.72 -25.74
C LYS A 102 8.19 1.08 -24.91
N VAL A 103 8.29 2.21 -24.22
CA VAL A 103 7.21 2.82 -23.43
C VAL A 103 7.14 4.33 -23.73
N HIS A 104 5.93 4.90 -23.68
CA HIS A 104 5.70 6.33 -23.88
C HIS A 104 6.07 7.14 -22.62
N VAL A 105 5.81 6.59 -21.45
CA VAL A 105 6.05 7.22 -20.16
C VAL A 105 6.48 6.18 -19.13
N ALA A 106 7.43 6.51 -18.29
CA ALA A 106 7.74 5.78 -17.07
C ALA A 106 6.94 6.42 -15.91
N ALA A 107 5.92 5.70 -15.43
CA ALA A 107 5.14 6.07 -14.25
C ALA A 107 5.80 5.42 -13.01
N TYR A 108 6.93 5.98 -12.61
CA TYR A 108 7.75 5.60 -11.47
C TYR A 108 8.56 6.79 -11.01
N GLU A 109 8.93 6.85 -9.75
CA GLU A 109 9.71 7.93 -9.15
C GLU A 109 11.18 7.88 -9.59
N ILE A 110 11.47 8.53 -10.73
CA ILE A 110 12.84 8.64 -11.27
C ILE A 110 13.53 9.86 -10.65
N PRO A 111 14.71 9.71 -10.02
CA PRO A 111 15.44 10.82 -9.42
C PRO A 111 15.76 11.93 -10.42
N ILE A 112 15.60 13.20 -10.03
CA ILE A 112 15.90 14.37 -10.87
C ILE A 112 17.38 14.74 -10.67
N THR A 113 18.29 13.94 -11.26
CA THR A 113 19.73 14.16 -11.22
C THR A 113 20.27 14.61 -12.58
N ALA A 114 21.52 15.11 -12.60
CA ALA A 114 22.20 15.46 -13.85
C ALA A 114 22.35 14.23 -14.77
N GLU A 115 22.60 13.05 -14.19
CA GLU A 115 22.70 11.78 -14.91
C GLU A 115 21.40 11.45 -15.63
N TYR A 116 20.28 11.31 -14.90
CA TYR A 116 19.01 10.93 -15.51
C TYR A 116 18.48 11.95 -16.52
N LYS A 117 18.76 13.26 -16.34
CA LYS A 117 18.40 14.30 -17.32
C LYS A 117 19.07 14.13 -18.68
N GLN A 118 20.19 13.41 -18.76
CA GLN A 118 20.83 13.08 -20.04
C GLN A 118 20.02 12.03 -20.82
N HIS A 119 19.25 11.21 -20.15
CA HIS A 119 18.52 10.07 -20.71
C HIS A 119 17.04 10.35 -20.94
N VAL A 120 16.40 11.09 -20.04
CA VAL A 120 14.92 11.28 -20.03
C VAL A 120 14.51 12.73 -19.86
N ILE A 121 13.24 13.02 -20.16
CA ILE A 121 12.57 14.28 -19.81
C ILE A 121 11.65 14.01 -18.62
N HIS A 122 11.91 14.64 -17.49
CA HIS A 122 11.08 14.56 -16.30
C HIS A 122 9.74 15.26 -16.49
N CYS A 123 8.65 14.69 -15.99
CA CYS A 123 7.30 15.20 -16.17
C CYS A 123 6.37 14.91 -14.98
N GLY A 124 5.23 15.59 -14.97
CA GLY A 124 4.23 15.43 -13.92
C GLY A 124 4.57 16.19 -12.63
N ALA A 125 3.96 15.74 -11.53
CA ALA A 125 4.26 16.27 -10.21
C ALA A 125 5.65 15.80 -9.75
N GLN A 126 6.39 16.71 -9.13
CA GLN A 126 7.63 16.34 -8.46
C GLN A 126 7.31 15.92 -7.02
N ASN A 127 7.83 14.79 -6.62
CA ASN A 127 7.83 14.34 -5.23
C ASN A 127 9.19 14.67 -4.59
N GLU A 128 9.15 14.93 -3.31
CA GLU A 128 10.34 15.19 -2.51
C GLU A 128 10.42 14.14 -1.40
N THR A 129 11.51 13.37 -1.41
CA THR A 129 11.83 12.36 -0.40
C THR A 129 13.08 12.78 0.37
N TYR A 130 13.25 12.22 1.56
CA TYR A 130 14.43 12.41 2.40
C TYR A 130 14.95 11.05 2.81
N GLN A 131 16.25 10.92 3.02
CA GLN A 131 16.78 9.81 3.78
C GLN A 131 16.55 10.09 5.26
N VAL A 132 15.96 9.12 5.96
CA VAL A 132 15.57 9.22 7.37
C VAL A 132 16.22 8.11 8.19
N LEU A 133 16.54 8.42 9.43
CA LEU A 133 16.89 7.41 10.40
C LEU A 133 15.63 6.62 10.78
N VAL A 134 15.70 5.30 10.67
CA VAL A 134 14.71 4.39 11.20
C VAL A 134 15.20 3.88 12.55
N GLN A 135 14.41 4.10 13.59
CA GLN A 135 14.70 3.75 14.97
C GLN A 135 13.42 3.29 15.67
N ARG A 136 13.55 2.62 16.81
CA ARG A 136 12.36 2.30 17.61
C ARG A 136 11.82 3.52 18.34
N THR A 137 10.51 3.61 18.44
CA THR A 137 9.86 4.62 19.26
C THR A 137 10.14 4.34 20.75
N GLY A 138 10.60 5.35 21.49
CA GLY A 138 10.91 5.19 22.91
C GLY A 138 11.50 6.45 23.53
N LYS A 139 11.93 6.35 24.80
CA LYS A 139 12.56 7.45 25.53
C LYS A 139 13.92 7.87 24.96
N ASP A 140 14.60 6.93 24.30
CA ASP A 140 15.95 7.14 23.73
C ASP A 140 15.91 7.50 22.24
N THR A 141 14.73 7.97 21.75
CA THR A 141 14.56 8.40 20.35
C THR A 141 15.49 9.57 20.03
N LEU A 142 16.34 9.39 19.01
CA LEU A 142 17.28 10.41 18.54
C LEU A 142 16.53 11.46 17.72
N ASN A 143 16.82 12.72 17.98
CA ASN A 143 16.15 13.86 17.32
C ASN A 143 17.13 14.79 16.60
N ASN A 144 18.44 14.55 16.72
CA ASN A 144 19.48 15.34 16.11
C ASN A 144 20.58 14.42 15.55
N VAL A 145 21.14 14.78 14.39
CA VAL A 145 22.18 14.01 13.71
C VAL A 145 23.48 13.87 14.54
N THR A 146 23.80 14.83 15.40
CA THR A 146 24.97 14.74 16.30
C THR A 146 24.86 13.62 17.34
N GLN A 147 23.64 13.19 17.66
CA GLN A 147 23.39 12.07 18.56
C GLN A 147 23.73 10.70 17.93
N LEU A 148 24.00 10.66 16.63
CA LEU A 148 24.45 9.45 15.91
C LEU A 148 25.89 9.07 16.26
N ILE A 149 26.68 10.00 16.81
CA ILE A 149 28.06 9.75 17.25
C ILE A 149 28.06 8.62 18.29
N GLY A 150 28.87 7.60 18.05
CA GLY A 150 28.97 6.39 18.88
C GLY A 150 27.86 5.37 18.70
N LYS A 151 26.86 5.61 17.81
CA LYS A 151 25.77 4.67 17.53
C LYS A 151 26.13 3.70 16.41
N ASP A 152 25.62 2.47 16.54
CA ASP A 152 25.77 1.41 15.56
C ASP A 152 24.62 1.50 14.55
N ILE A 153 24.92 1.89 13.30
CA ILE A 153 23.92 2.05 12.22
C ILE A 153 24.22 1.06 11.12
N TYR A 154 23.20 0.31 10.73
CA TYR A 154 23.29 -0.78 9.76
C TYR A 154 22.69 -0.34 8.42
N VAL A 155 23.44 -0.55 7.34
CA VAL A 155 23.03 -0.23 5.97
C VAL A 155 23.49 -1.32 5.01
N ILE A 156 22.89 -1.39 3.83
CA ILE A 156 23.32 -2.34 2.79
C ILE A 156 24.60 -1.81 2.16
N HIS A 157 25.60 -2.67 2.01
CA HIS A 157 26.88 -2.33 1.38
C HIS A 157 26.68 -1.83 -0.07
N GLY A 158 27.43 -0.79 -0.45
CA GLY A 158 27.34 -0.18 -1.78
C GLY A 158 26.06 0.63 -2.04
N SER A 159 25.17 0.75 -1.06
CA SER A 159 23.93 1.53 -1.20
C SER A 159 24.16 3.03 -1.11
N ASN A 160 23.22 3.81 -1.65
CA ASN A 160 23.20 5.26 -1.47
C ASN A 160 23.10 5.66 0.01
N TYR A 161 22.54 4.78 0.85
CA TYR A 161 22.42 5.00 2.31
C TYR A 161 23.77 4.90 2.99
N GLU A 162 24.63 3.94 2.60
CA GLU A 162 26.01 3.85 3.08
C GLU A 162 26.81 5.11 2.69
N ALA A 163 26.75 5.49 1.41
CA ALA A 163 27.45 6.68 0.92
C ALA A 163 27.00 7.95 1.67
N ARG A 164 25.70 8.12 1.89
CA ARG A 164 25.17 9.26 2.66
C ARG A 164 25.62 9.25 4.10
N LEU A 165 25.59 8.08 4.74
CA LEU A 165 25.99 7.95 6.14
C LEU A 165 27.45 8.26 6.36
N ARG A 166 28.34 7.83 5.46
CA ARG A 166 29.77 8.19 5.48
C ARG A 166 30.02 9.69 5.30
N ASN A 167 29.26 10.33 4.40
CA ASN A 167 29.30 11.78 4.23
C ASN A 167 28.82 12.50 5.50
N LEU A 168 27.70 12.06 6.07
CA LEU A 168 27.16 12.63 7.31
C LEU A 168 28.16 12.49 8.47
N ASP A 169 28.79 11.33 8.61
CA ASP A 169 29.82 11.09 9.62
C ASP A 169 30.96 12.14 9.52
N SER A 170 31.43 12.37 8.29
CA SER A 170 32.44 13.43 8.06
C SER A 170 31.93 14.83 8.36
N GLU A 171 30.67 15.14 8.01
CA GLU A 171 30.03 16.44 8.26
C GLU A 171 29.91 16.77 9.76
N ILE A 172 29.65 15.77 10.61
CA ILE A 172 29.47 15.95 12.06
C ILE A 172 30.75 15.74 12.87
N GLY A 173 31.90 15.51 12.22
CA GLY A 173 33.18 15.34 12.88
C GLY A 173 33.58 13.90 13.17
N GLY A 174 32.87 12.93 12.66
CA GLY A 174 33.16 11.50 12.79
C GLY A 174 32.57 10.84 14.02
N GLY A 175 32.69 9.52 14.08
CA GLY A 175 32.34 8.71 15.26
C GLY A 175 31.05 7.90 15.13
N ILE A 176 30.36 7.90 13.98
CA ILE A 176 29.28 6.96 13.70
C ILE A 176 29.88 5.58 13.47
N LYS A 177 29.34 4.56 14.10
CA LYS A 177 29.74 3.16 13.85
C LYS A 177 28.88 2.59 12.70
N ILE A 178 29.45 2.65 11.50
CA ILE A 178 28.75 2.24 10.26
C ILE A 178 29.00 0.76 10.00
N HIS A 179 27.94 -0.03 9.97
CA HIS A 179 27.94 -1.45 9.65
C HIS A 179 27.34 -1.66 8.26
N ALA A 180 28.20 -1.76 7.24
CA ALA A 180 27.76 -2.09 5.88
C ALA A 180 27.60 -3.62 5.76
N ILE A 181 26.38 -4.08 5.54
CA ILE A 181 26.05 -5.51 5.44
C ILE A 181 26.26 -5.97 4.00
N GLU A 182 27.19 -6.89 3.80
CA GLU A 182 27.43 -7.57 2.53
C GLU A 182 26.47 -8.77 2.40
N ASN A 183 25.25 -8.51 1.96
CA ASN A 183 24.27 -9.56 1.67
C ASN A 183 23.34 -9.08 0.55
N ASP A 184 23.54 -9.63 -0.64
CA ASP A 184 22.78 -9.29 -1.85
C ASP A 184 21.29 -9.64 -1.75
N SER A 185 20.90 -10.45 -0.76
CA SER A 185 19.50 -10.86 -0.51
C SER A 185 18.74 -9.95 0.44
N LEU A 186 19.38 -8.93 1.05
CA LEU A 186 18.72 -7.99 1.95
C LEU A 186 18.29 -6.72 1.20
N ILE A 187 17.09 -6.25 1.50
CA ILE A 187 16.57 -4.96 1.04
C ILE A 187 16.30 -4.03 2.22
N SER A 188 16.04 -2.75 1.92
CA SER A 188 15.81 -1.73 2.97
C SER A 188 14.67 -2.09 3.91
N GLU A 189 13.61 -2.70 3.41
CA GLU A 189 12.46 -3.15 4.19
C GLU A 189 12.84 -4.19 5.23
N ASP A 190 13.79 -5.10 4.93
CA ASP A 190 14.27 -6.07 5.92
C ASP A 190 14.99 -5.41 7.07
N LEU A 191 15.85 -4.41 6.77
CA LEU A 191 16.53 -3.66 7.82
C LEU A 191 15.53 -2.87 8.67
N ILE A 192 14.49 -2.31 8.06
CA ILE A 192 13.40 -1.64 8.79
C ILE A 192 12.68 -2.64 9.70
N ASP A 193 12.35 -3.84 9.22
CA ASP A 193 11.71 -4.89 10.03
C ASP A 193 12.63 -5.40 11.14
N MET A 194 13.95 -5.47 10.91
CA MET A 194 14.93 -5.81 11.93
C MET A 194 15.01 -4.74 13.04
N VAL A 195 14.91 -3.46 12.68
CA VAL A 195 14.83 -2.37 13.66
C VAL A 195 13.52 -2.44 14.43
N ALA A 196 12.41 -2.64 13.74
CA ALA A 196 11.09 -2.72 14.34
C ALA A 196 10.97 -3.86 15.38
N THR A 197 11.62 -5.01 15.11
CA THR A 197 11.67 -6.17 16.02
C THR A 197 12.77 -6.09 17.08
N GLY A 198 13.62 -5.05 17.05
CA GLY A 198 14.71 -4.85 18.00
C GLY A 198 15.96 -5.69 17.74
N ARG A 199 16.05 -6.35 16.58
CA ARG A 199 17.26 -7.08 16.15
C ARG A 199 18.40 -6.14 15.75
N LEU A 200 18.08 -4.97 15.22
CA LEU A 200 19.02 -3.88 14.92
C LEU A 200 18.59 -2.60 15.67
N PRO A 201 19.53 -1.77 16.09
CA PRO A 201 19.20 -0.51 16.75
C PRO A 201 18.72 0.56 15.76
N PHE A 202 19.41 0.72 14.63
CA PHE A 202 19.19 1.79 13.66
C PHE A 202 19.46 1.32 12.22
N THR A 203 18.69 1.85 11.26
CA THR A 203 19.00 1.82 9.82
C THR A 203 18.61 3.13 9.16
N ILE A 204 18.95 3.29 7.89
CA ILE A 204 18.56 4.43 7.06
C ILE A 204 17.74 3.93 5.86
N ALA A 205 16.67 4.66 5.53
CA ALA A 205 15.85 4.40 4.36
C ALA A 205 15.29 5.70 3.78
N ASP A 206 14.75 5.64 2.57
CA ASP A 206 13.99 6.75 2.00
C ASP A 206 12.67 6.94 2.76
N SER A 207 12.25 8.18 2.93
CA SER A 207 11.12 8.57 3.79
C SER A 207 9.79 7.96 3.36
N ASP A 208 9.57 7.70 2.08
CA ASP A 208 8.39 7.06 1.53
C ASP A 208 8.35 5.56 1.87
N ILE A 209 9.46 4.84 1.66
CA ILE A 209 9.62 3.44 2.06
C ILE A 209 9.46 3.30 3.58
N ALA A 210 10.14 4.16 4.34
CA ALA A 210 10.05 4.18 5.78
C ALA A 210 8.62 4.50 6.26
N GLN A 211 7.92 5.44 5.59
CA GLN A 211 6.54 5.80 5.91
C GLN A 211 5.58 4.64 5.66
N ILE A 212 5.69 3.95 4.53
CA ILE A 212 4.89 2.74 4.25
C ILE A 212 5.15 1.70 5.34
N ASN A 213 6.41 1.41 5.66
CA ASN A 213 6.74 0.44 6.70
C ASN A 213 6.24 0.86 8.08
N LYS A 214 6.25 2.16 8.40
CA LYS A 214 5.68 2.70 9.63
C LYS A 214 4.16 2.47 9.71
N THR A 215 3.43 2.57 8.60
CA THR A 215 2.00 2.21 8.61
C THR A 215 1.77 0.74 8.92
N TYR A 216 2.76 -0.12 8.71
CA TYR A 216 2.76 -1.54 9.05
C TYR A 216 3.37 -1.84 10.41
N ASN A 217 4.11 -0.94 10.99
CA ASN A 217 4.76 -1.12 12.29
C ASN A 217 4.92 0.22 13.00
N ASP A 218 4.00 0.51 13.92
CA ASP A 218 3.97 1.75 14.69
C ASP A 218 5.08 1.83 15.75
N SER A 219 5.84 0.73 15.97
CA SER A 219 6.97 0.72 16.89
C SER A 219 8.18 1.50 16.38
N ILE A 220 8.19 1.95 15.11
CA ILE A 220 9.31 2.71 14.54
C ILE A 220 9.03 4.21 14.49
N ASN A 221 10.10 4.97 14.68
CA ASN A 221 10.16 6.42 14.50
C ASN A 221 11.07 6.74 13.30
N ILE A 222 10.62 7.65 12.43
CA ILE A 222 11.27 8.05 11.18
C ILE A 222 11.38 9.58 11.06
N SER A 223 11.32 10.30 12.18
CA SER A 223 11.27 11.76 12.19
C SER A 223 12.62 12.43 11.90
N LEU A 224 13.74 11.74 12.20
CA LEU A 224 15.08 12.31 12.02
C LEU A 224 15.53 12.18 10.56
N LYS A 225 15.62 13.32 9.86
CA LYS A 225 16.18 13.40 8.51
C LYS A 225 17.69 13.38 8.60
N VAL A 226 18.33 12.52 7.80
CA VAL A 226 19.80 12.36 7.73
C VAL A 226 20.37 12.74 6.37
N GLY A 227 19.51 13.01 5.38
CA GLY A 227 19.87 13.42 4.04
C GLY A 227 19.19 14.70 3.58
N PHE A 228 19.70 15.25 2.48
CA PHE A 228 19.07 16.36 1.78
C PHE A 228 17.81 15.89 1.04
N PRO A 229 16.87 16.83 0.73
CA PRO A 229 15.71 16.49 -0.09
C PRO A 229 16.15 16.00 -1.47
N GLN A 230 15.64 14.85 -1.87
CA GLN A 230 15.79 14.29 -3.20
C GLN A 230 14.48 14.47 -3.95
N ARG A 231 14.54 15.01 -5.15
CA ARG A 231 13.36 15.18 -6.01
C ARG A 231 13.32 14.07 -7.04
N SER A 232 12.13 13.56 -7.26
CA SER A 232 11.83 12.56 -8.27
C SER A 232 10.55 12.92 -9.01
N SER A 233 10.35 12.34 -10.17
CA SER A 233 9.13 12.48 -10.96
C SER A 233 9.02 11.37 -11.99
N TRP A 234 7.89 11.28 -12.65
CA TRP A 234 7.76 10.49 -13.86
C TRP A 234 8.65 11.03 -14.97
N ALA A 235 8.88 10.22 -16.00
CA ALA A 235 9.69 10.65 -17.14
C ALA A 235 9.21 10.05 -18.46
N VAL A 236 9.54 10.73 -19.56
CA VAL A 236 9.29 10.30 -20.93
C VAL A 236 10.60 10.32 -21.73
N GLY A 237 10.62 9.66 -22.90
CA GLY A 237 11.69 9.76 -23.86
C GLY A 237 11.82 11.17 -24.45
N LYS A 238 12.99 11.51 -24.97
CA LYS A 238 13.26 12.86 -25.50
C LYS A 238 12.36 13.24 -26.66
N GLU A 239 11.87 12.27 -27.42
CA GLU A 239 10.95 12.47 -28.52
C GLU A 239 9.52 12.82 -28.06
N TRP A 240 9.19 12.50 -26.81
CA TRP A 240 7.87 12.69 -26.22
C TRP A 240 7.75 13.98 -25.38
N LYS A 241 8.48 15.01 -25.76
CA LYS A 241 8.47 16.30 -25.02
C LYS A 241 7.04 16.85 -24.86
N TRP A 242 6.22 16.81 -25.92
CA TRP A 242 4.82 17.25 -25.85
C TRP A 242 4.01 16.47 -24.80
N LEU A 243 4.26 15.15 -24.66
CA LEU A 243 3.61 14.31 -23.64
C LEU A 243 4.07 14.71 -22.24
N ALA A 244 5.37 15.01 -22.05
CA ALA A 244 5.89 15.53 -20.78
C ALA A 244 5.20 16.83 -20.38
N ASP A 245 5.07 17.78 -21.32
CA ASP A 245 4.40 19.07 -21.08
C ASP A 245 2.92 18.86 -20.73
N THR A 246 2.23 17.94 -21.44
CA THR A 246 0.82 17.59 -21.20
C THR A 246 0.62 16.93 -19.83
N ILE A 247 1.43 15.94 -19.45
CA ILE A 247 1.36 15.29 -18.14
C ILE A 247 1.65 16.31 -17.03
N THR A 248 2.63 17.21 -17.23
CA THR A 248 2.98 18.23 -16.26
C THR A 248 1.85 19.27 -16.09
N TYR A 249 1.20 19.66 -17.17
CA TYR A 249 0.03 20.55 -17.10
C TYR A 249 -1.15 19.87 -16.39
N TRP A 250 -1.45 18.62 -16.74
CA TRP A 250 -2.49 17.82 -16.09
C TRP A 250 -2.23 17.67 -14.58
N ALA A 251 -0.98 17.41 -14.18
CA ALA A 251 -0.61 17.22 -12.78
C ALA A 251 -0.79 18.46 -11.91
N LYS A 252 -0.82 19.65 -12.52
CA LYS A 252 -1.03 20.95 -11.83
C LYS A 252 -2.49 21.35 -11.68
N SER A 253 -3.43 20.63 -12.29
CA SER A 253 -4.86 20.95 -12.16
C SER A 253 -5.37 20.64 -10.74
N ASP A 254 -6.27 21.48 -10.22
CA ASP A 254 -6.80 21.34 -8.86
C ASP A 254 -7.45 19.96 -8.62
N ASN A 255 -8.20 19.47 -9.62
CA ASN A 255 -8.82 18.14 -9.56
C ASN A 255 -7.79 17.01 -9.47
N THR A 256 -6.69 17.13 -10.21
CA THR A 256 -5.61 16.13 -10.17
C THR A 256 -4.86 16.17 -8.85
N ILE A 257 -4.58 17.37 -8.34
CA ILE A 257 -3.94 17.54 -7.02
C ILE A 257 -4.81 16.97 -5.91
N ALA A 258 -6.13 17.25 -5.91
CA ALA A 258 -7.07 16.72 -4.93
C ALA A 258 -7.12 15.18 -4.97
N ARG A 259 -7.24 14.60 -6.18
CA ARG A 259 -7.21 13.14 -6.38
C ARG A 259 -5.88 12.52 -5.95
N ALA A 260 -4.74 13.13 -6.31
CA ALA A 260 -3.42 12.63 -5.91
C ALA A 260 -3.26 12.62 -4.40
N ARG A 261 -3.81 13.62 -3.70
CA ARG A 261 -3.82 13.68 -2.23
C ARG A 261 -4.67 12.56 -1.62
N GLU A 262 -5.86 12.32 -2.15
CA GLU A 262 -6.74 11.23 -1.71
C GLU A 262 -6.06 9.87 -1.89
N ILE A 263 -5.48 9.60 -3.08
CA ILE A 263 -4.74 8.37 -3.36
C ILE A 263 -3.55 8.24 -2.40
N LYS A 264 -2.77 9.32 -2.20
CA LYS A 264 -1.65 9.33 -1.27
C LYS A 264 -2.08 8.99 0.16
N GLN A 265 -3.17 9.59 0.62
CA GLN A 265 -3.72 9.31 1.95
C GLN A 265 -4.08 7.83 2.11
N ARG A 266 -4.72 7.21 1.11
CA ARG A 266 -5.05 5.78 1.15
C ARG A 266 -3.81 4.89 1.25
N TYR A 267 -2.78 5.14 0.44
CA TYR A 267 -1.59 4.29 0.40
C TYR A 267 -0.62 4.51 1.57
N PHE A 268 -0.53 5.73 2.10
CA PHE A 268 0.49 6.09 3.09
C PHE A 268 -0.05 6.39 4.50
N GLU A 269 -1.36 6.60 4.65
CA GLU A 269 -1.95 7.00 5.93
C GLU A 269 -3.07 6.06 6.42
N MET A 270 -4.02 5.67 5.56
CA MET A 270 -5.20 4.87 5.97
C MET A 270 -4.86 3.44 6.39
N ASN A 271 -3.75 2.90 5.91
CA ASN A 271 -3.30 1.56 6.26
C ASN A 271 -3.12 1.36 7.77
N LYS A 272 -2.76 2.42 8.50
CA LYS A 272 -2.58 2.40 9.96
C LYS A 272 -3.87 2.06 10.72
N HIS A 273 -4.98 2.72 10.41
CA HIS A 273 -6.24 2.53 11.14
C HIS A 273 -6.80 1.11 11.03
N HIS A 274 -6.69 0.49 9.88
CA HIS A 274 -7.15 -0.90 9.69
C HIS A 274 -6.33 -1.88 10.52
N ARG A 275 -5.04 -1.63 10.69
CA ARG A 275 -4.15 -2.49 11.48
C ARG A 275 -4.24 -2.34 12.97
N ASP A 276 -4.36 -1.10 13.45
CA ASP A 276 -4.51 -0.86 14.89
C ASP A 276 -5.76 -1.61 15.39
N SER A 277 -6.82 -1.61 14.58
CA SER A 277 -8.01 -2.42 14.81
C SER A 277 -7.74 -3.93 14.77
N MET A 278 -7.01 -4.41 13.76
CA MET A 278 -6.68 -5.83 13.57
C MET A 278 -5.70 -6.33 14.62
N LYS A 279 -4.72 -5.52 15.03
CA LYS A 279 -3.74 -5.88 16.07
C LYS A 279 -4.41 -5.96 17.44
N ALA A 280 -5.21 -4.96 17.82
CA ALA A 280 -5.97 -4.98 19.08
C ALA A 280 -6.88 -6.20 19.15
N MET A 281 -7.46 -6.58 18.02
CA MET A 281 -8.31 -7.74 17.85
C MET A 281 -7.54 -9.07 17.98
N SER A 282 -6.36 -9.16 17.36
CA SER A 282 -5.46 -10.32 17.44
C SER A 282 -4.92 -10.51 18.87
N ASP A 283 -4.50 -9.43 19.50
CA ASP A 283 -3.99 -9.45 20.88
C ASP A 283 -5.09 -9.85 21.87
N SER A 284 -6.31 -9.36 21.66
CA SER A 284 -7.50 -9.77 22.43
C SER A 284 -7.81 -11.26 22.25
N LEU A 285 -7.77 -11.77 21.00
CA LEU A 285 -7.95 -13.20 20.70
C LEU A 285 -6.86 -14.07 21.33
N ASN A 286 -5.59 -13.68 21.21
CA ASN A 286 -4.48 -14.44 21.76
C ASN A 286 -4.57 -14.52 23.28
N ASN A 287 -4.88 -13.42 23.97
CA ASN A 287 -5.08 -13.39 25.41
C ASN A 287 -6.25 -14.27 25.85
N LEU A 288 -7.31 -14.33 25.07
CA LEU A 288 -8.48 -15.16 25.36
C LEU A 288 -8.22 -16.66 25.11
N VAL A 289 -7.38 -16.98 24.10
CA VAL A 289 -6.96 -18.36 23.81
C VAL A 289 -6.00 -18.87 24.86
N GLU A 290 -5.00 -18.09 25.27
CA GLU A 290 -4.05 -18.46 26.31
C GLU A 290 -4.70 -18.64 27.70
N ASN A 291 -5.78 -17.90 27.97
CA ASN A 291 -6.51 -17.95 29.22
C ASN A 291 -7.88 -18.64 29.12
N SER A 292 -8.09 -19.52 28.13
CA SER A 292 -9.40 -20.13 27.84
C SER A 292 -9.99 -21.03 28.96
N GLN A 293 -9.24 -21.26 30.04
CA GLN A 293 -9.74 -22.00 31.21
C GLN A 293 -10.39 -21.10 32.30
N ASN A 294 -10.38 -19.78 32.13
CA ASN A 294 -10.97 -18.85 33.08
C ASN A 294 -12.42 -18.48 32.69
N PRO A 295 -13.44 -18.68 33.59
CA PRO A 295 -14.84 -18.32 33.32
C PRO A 295 -15.10 -16.84 33.03
N GLU A 296 -14.25 -15.93 33.51
CA GLU A 296 -14.35 -14.50 33.20
C GLU A 296 -13.98 -14.18 31.75
N ASN A 297 -13.01 -14.88 31.19
CA ASN A 297 -12.63 -14.76 29.78
C ASN A 297 -13.72 -15.29 28.83
N GLU A 298 -14.51 -16.28 29.28
CA GLU A 298 -15.71 -16.73 28.55
C GLU A 298 -16.78 -15.62 28.48
N LYS A 299 -16.92 -14.81 29.52
CA LYS A 299 -17.82 -13.64 29.53
C LYS A 299 -17.32 -12.50 28.64
N GLU A 300 -16.02 -12.30 28.59
CA GLU A 300 -15.41 -11.26 27.76
C GLU A 300 -15.41 -11.65 26.27
N LEU A 301 -15.19 -12.93 25.94
CA LEU A 301 -15.46 -13.51 24.62
C LEU A 301 -16.91 -13.25 24.19
N LYS A 302 -17.88 -13.51 25.04
CA LYS A 302 -19.30 -13.23 24.76
C LYS A 302 -19.54 -11.76 24.50
N LYS A 303 -18.87 -10.85 25.22
CA LYS A 303 -19.02 -9.39 25.09
C LYS A 303 -18.41 -8.84 23.78
N ILE A 304 -17.32 -9.42 23.33
CA ILE A 304 -16.61 -9.02 22.11
C ILE A 304 -17.30 -9.56 20.86
N TYR A 305 -17.84 -10.79 20.89
CA TYR A 305 -18.32 -11.50 19.71
C TYR A 305 -19.84 -11.67 19.59
N SER A 306 -20.61 -11.41 20.64
CA SER A 306 -22.05 -11.67 20.63
C SER A 306 -22.88 -10.45 21.01
N ARG A 307 -23.78 -10.06 20.11
CA ARG A 307 -24.88 -9.13 20.43
C ARG A 307 -26.08 -9.82 21.06
N LYS A 308 -26.12 -11.15 21.02
CA LYS A 308 -27.13 -12.00 21.67
C LYS A 308 -26.43 -13.16 22.37
N GLU A 309 -26.92 -13.53 23.52
CA GLU A 309 -26.36 -14.67 24.24
C GLU A 309 -26.43 -15.93 23.37
N GLY A 310 -25.28 -16.52 23.08
CA GLY A 310 -25.14 -17.74 22.30
C GLY A 310 -24.79 -17.60 20.82
N ASP A 311 -24.63 -16.38 20.26
CA ASP A 311 -24.22 -16.17 18.88
C ASP A 311 -22.78 -15.62 18.78
N ILE A 312 -22.03 -16.02 17.73
CA ILE A 312 -20.70 -15.50 17.41
C ILE A 312 -20.84 -14.08 16.83
N SER A 313 -21.82 -13.90 15.95
CA SER A 313 -22.10 -12.62 15.31
C SER A 313 -23.60 -12.44 14.97
N ALA A 314 -23.98 -11.25 14.58
CA ALA A 314 -25.33 -10.99 14.03
C ALA A 314 -25.58 -11.71 12.69
N TYR A 315 -24.54 -12.27 12.05
CA TYR A 315 -24.57 -12.85 10.71
C TYR A 315 -24.45 -14.37 10.68
N ASP A 316 -24.50 -15.05 11.84
CA ASP A 316 -24.30 -16.51 11.93
C ASP A 316 -25.25 -17.29 11.01
N GLN A 317 -26.48 -16.85 10.84
CA GLN A 317 -27.44 -17.51 9.95
C GLN A 317 -27.01 -17.41 8.48
N LEU A 318 -26.40 -16.29 8.06
CA LEU A 318 -25.86 -16.13 6.71
C LEU A 318 -24.66 -17.06 6.49
N PHE A 319 -23.75 -17.14 7.47
CA PHE A 319 -22.60 -18.07 7.38
C PHE A 319 -23.08 -19.52 7.30
N LYS A 320 -24.06 -19.92 8.09
CA LYS A 320 -24.67 -21.26 8.03
C LYS A 320 -25.34 -21.53 6.68
N LYS A 321 -26.07 -20.54 6.14
CA LYS A 321 -26.72 -20.63 4.83
C LYS A 321 -25.73 -20.92 3.71
N TYR A 322 -24.57 -20.26 3.72
CA TYR A 322 -23.61 -20.32 2.61
C TYR A 322 -22.42 -21.25 2.87
N ALA A 323 -22.34 -21.93 4.01
CA ALA A 323 -21.28 -22.88 4.35
C ALA A 323 -21.13 -24.01 3.31
N ALA A 324 -22.27 -24.59 2.89
CA ALA A 324 -22.28 -25.63 1.85
C ALA A 324 -21.79 -25.12 0.50
N THR A 325 -22.13 -23.90 0.10
CA THR A 325 -21.65 -23.24 -1.13
C THR A 325 -20.13 -23.06 -1.08
N ALA A 326 -19.61 -22.61 0.06
CA ALA A 326 -18.17 -22.44 0.27
C ALA A 326 -17.42 -23.77 0.37
N GLY A 327 -18.10 -24.85 0.75
CA GLY A 327 -17.50 -26.17 1.00
C GLY A 327 -16.66 -26.22 2.28
N VAL A 328 -17.00 -25.40 3.29
CA VAL A 328 -16.30 -25.28 4.57
C VAL A 328 -17.32 -25.18 5.73
N GLU A 329 -16.83 -25.34 6.96
CA GLU A 329 -17.66 -25.09 8.14
C GLU A 329 -18.06 -23.60 8.23
N TRP A 330 -19.28 -23.32 8.70
CA TRP A 330 -19.79 -21.96 8.82
C TRP A 330 -18.94 -21.07 9.76
N THR A 331 -18.33 -21.69 10.79
CA THR A 331 -17.41 -21.03 11.73
C THR A 331 -16.14 -20.54 11.06
N LEU A 332 -15.72 -21.14 9.93
CA LEU A 332 -14.62 -20.62 9.12
C LEU A 332 -15.03 -19.36 8.36
N LEU A 333 -16.24 -19.31 7.76
CA LEU A 333 -16.76 -18.09 7.13
C LEU A 333 -16.86 -16.96 8.15
N ALA A 334 -17.33 -17.26 9.36
CA ALA A 334 -17.37 -16.30 10.46
C ALA A 334 -15.97 -15.81 10.83
N ALA A 335 -14.97 -16.72 10.89
CA ALA A 335 -13.57 -16.34 11.17
C ALA A 335 -12.99 -15.43 10.09
N VAL A 336 -13.26 -15.71 8.81
CA VAL A 336 -12.88 -14.83 7.71
C VAL A 336 -13.53 -13.45 7.85
N ALA A 337 -14.83 -13.37 8.05
CA ALA A 337 -15.55 -12.09 8.24
C ALA A 337 -15.02 -11.29 9.45
N TYR A 338 -14.68 -11.99 10.52
CA TYR A 338 -14.10 -11.39 11.70
C TYR A 338 -12.75 -10.74 11.40
N VAL A 339 -11.84 -11.48 10.76
CA VAL A 339 -10.50 -10.99 10.42
C VAL A 339 -10.56 -9.89 9.35
N GLU A 340 -11.47 -9.98 8.38
CA GLU A 340 -11.59 -9.01 7.28
C GLU A 340 -12.19 -7.68 7.73
N SER A 341 -13.23 -7.68 8.59
CA SER A 341 -13.98 -6.46 8.87
C SER A 341 -14.45 -6.30 10.33
N ASN A 342 -14.11 -7.23 11.22
CA ASN A 342 -14.70 -7.33 12.56
C ASN A 342 -16.23 -7.31 12.50
N PHE A 343 -16.79 -8.04 11.55
CA PHE A 343 -18.23 -8.09 11.26
C PHE A 343 -18.88 -6.75 10.88
N ASN A 344 -18.11 -5.80 10.32
CA ASN A 344 -18.62 -4.51 9.85
C ASN A 344 -18.99 -4.58 8.36
N PRO A 345 -20.27 -4.53 7.97
CA PRO A 345 -20.69 -4.59 6.56
C PRO A 345 -20.40 -3.30 5.79
N GLN A 346 -20.07 -2.19 6.47
CA GLN A 346 -19.75 -0.91 5.85
C GLN A 346 -18.22 -0.69 5.75
N ALA A 347 -17.40 -1.68 6.13
CA ALA A 347 -15.96 -1.54 6.10
C ALA A 347 -15.44 -1.32 4.66
N VAL A 348 -14.51 -0.40 4.53
CA VAL A 348 -13.76 -0.13 3.29
C VAL A 348 -12.28 -0.10 3.65
N SER A 349 -11.48 -0.96 3.01
CA SER A 349 -10.04 -0.99 3.23
C SER A 349 -9.31 0.09 2.44
N TRP A 350 -8.04 0.32 2.78
CA TRP A 350 -7.14 1.19 2.01
C TRP A 350 -7.01 0.78 0.53
N ALA A 351 -7.14 -0.53 0.24
CA ALA A 351 -7.09 -1.09 -1.11
C ALA A 351 -8.45 -1.10 -1.82
N ASP A 352 -9.48 -0.46 -1.24
CA ASP A 352 -10.86 -0.43 -1.72
C ASP A 352 -11.59 -1.79 -1.66
N ALA A 353 -11.13 -2.73 -0.84
CA ALA A 353 -11.92 -3.92 -0.52
C ALA A 353 -13.11 -3.52 0.37
N ARG A 354 -14.29 -4.11 0.14
CA ARG A 354 -15.55 -3.61 0.72
C ARG A 354 -16.38 -4.69 1.40
N GLY A 355 -17.13 -4.24 2.40
CA GLY A 355 -18.17 -4.99 3.06
C GLY A 355 -17.68 -5.99 4.09
N LEU A 356 -18.60 -6.82 4.57
CA LEU A 356 -18.40 -7.81 5.63
C LEU A 356 -17.22 -8.76 5.36
N MET A 357 -17.02 -9.13 4.09
CA MET A 357 -16.03 -10.12 3.66
C MET A 357 -14.85 -9.47 2.90
N GLN A 358 -14.76 -8.15 2.86
CA GLN A 358 -13.67 -7.37 2.24
C GLN A 358 -13.30 -7.85 0.83
N ILE A 359 -14.29 -7.80 -0.06
CA ILE A 359 -14.13 -8.23 -1.45
C ILE A 359 -13.75 -7.03 -2.31
N MET A 360 -12.83 -7.23 -3.25
CA MET A 360 -12.44 -6.22 -4.23
C MET A 360 -13.60 -5.96 -5.22
N PRO A 361 -13.90 -4.69 -5.58
CA PRO A 361 -14.95 -4.36 -6.55
C PRO A 361 -14.79 -5.06 -7.91
N SER A 362 -13.57 -5.23 -8.40
CA SER A 362 -13.29 -5.96 -9.63
C SER A 362 -13.67 -7.44 -9.52
N THR A 363 -13.32 -8.06 -8.38
CA THR A 363 -13.70 -9.44 -8.08
C THR A 363 -15.22 -9.58 -8.02
N ALA A 364 -15.92 -8.68 -7.30
CA ALA A 364 -17.38 -8.70 -7.25
C ALA A 364 -18.01 -8.65 -8.66
N ARG A 365 -17.53 -7.74 -9.51
CA ARG A 365 -18.01 -7.63 -10.90
C ARG A 365 -17.79 -8.91 -11.71
N SER A 366 -16.72 -9.67 -11.48
CA SER A 366 -16.50 -10.95 -12.15
C SER A 366 -17.51 -12.04 -11.77
N TYR A 367 -18.23 -11.84 -10.65
CA TYR A 367 -19.33 -12.68 -10.20
C TYR A 367 -20.72 -12.05 -10.46
N GLY A 368 -20.78 -10.92 -11.21
CA GLY A 368 -22.03 -10.24 -11.55
C GLY A 368 -22.59 -9.31 -10.46
N PHE A 369 -21.77 -8.90 -9.48
CA PHE A 369 -22.16 -8.01 -8.40
C PHE A 369 -21.49 -6.64 -8.55
N SER A 370 -22.22 -5.59 -8.15
CA SER A 370 -21.69 -4.22 -8.05
C SER A 370 -20.90 -4.01 -6.77
N GLU A 371 -20.18 -2.91 -6.67
CA GLU A 371 -19.50 -2.51 -5.44
C GLU A 371 -20.47 -2.15 -4.29
N GLU A 372 -21.66 -1.64 -4.62
CA GLU A 372 -22.69 -1.35 -3.63
C GLU A 372 -23.32 -2.64 -3.06
N ASP A 373 -23.39 -3.70 -3.86
CA ASP A 373 -23.87 -5.01 -3.39
C ASP A 373 -22.97 -5.59 -2.27
N LEU A 374 -21.69 -5.19 -2.23
CA LEU A 374 -20.76 -5.67 -1.20
C LEU A 374 -21.08 -5.11 0.21
N LYS A 375 -21.85 -4.02 0.32
CA LYS A 375 -22.33 -3.46 1.58
C LYS A 375 -23.51 -4.25 2.16
N ASP A 376 -24.17 -5.05 1.33
CA ASP A 376 -25.19 -6.00 1.77
C ASP A 376 -24.50 -7.24 2.36
N PRO A 377 -24.74 -7.57 3.66
CA PRO A 377 -24.07 -8.69 4.31
C PRO A 377 -24.31 -10.03 3.61
N GLU A 378 -25.53 -10.28 3.13
CA GLU A 378 -25.87 -11.54 2.49
C GLU A 378 -25.16 -11.72 1.15
N LYS A 379 -25.16 -10.68 0.30
CA LYS A 379 -24.43 -10.69 -0.98
C LYS A 379 -22.92 -10.81 -0.76
N SER A 380 -22.38 -10.10 0.23
CA SER A 380 -20.97 -10.17 0.58
C SER A 380 -20.55 -11.59 1.00
N VAL A 381 -21.32 -12.26 1.89
CA VAL A 381 -21.05 -13.65 2.29
C VAL A 381 -21.23 -14.61 1.12
N TYR A 382 -22.23 -14.42 0.28
CA TYR A 382 -22.47 -15.28 -0.88
C TYR A 382 -21.28 -15.21 -1.87
N VAL A 383 -20.85 -14.01 -2.26
CA VAL A 383 -19.69 -13.84 -3.17
C VAL A 383 -18.42 -14.43 -2.57
N ALA A 384 -18.15 -14.20 -1.28
CA ALA A 384 -17.01 -14.78 -0.58
C ALA A 384 -17.06 -16.33 -0.61
N SER A 385 -18.23 -16.91 -0.41
CA SER A 385 -18.43 -18.37 -0.46
C SER A 385 -18.10 -18.94 -1.85
N LEU A 386 -18.44 -18.24 -2.92
CA LEU A 386 -18.08 -18.62 -4.30
C LEU A 386 -16.57 -18.54 -4.53
N ILE A 387 -15.91 -17.46 -4.05
CA ILE A 387 -14.46 -17.27 -4.16
C ILE A 387 -13.72 -18.41 -3.43
N ILE A 388 -14.07 -18.69 -2.18
CA ILE A 388 -13.46 -19.74 -1.38
C ILE A 388 -13.64 -21.10 -2.05
N SER A 389 -14.87 -21.44 -2.50
CA SER A 389 -15.19 -22.68 -3.20
C SER A 389 -14.36 -22.85 -4.46
N LYS A 390 -14.33 -21.81 -5.32
CA LYS A 390 -13.59 -21.86 -6.59
C LYS A 390 -12.09 -22.02 -6.36
N THR A 391 -11.53 -21.29 -5.40
CA THR A 391 -10.12 -21.33 -5.06
C THR A 391 -9.74 -22.70 -4.47
N ASN A 392 -10.53 -23.23 -3.55
CA ASN A 392 -10.32 -24.55 -2.96
C ASN A 392 -10.36 -25.68 -4.01
N LYS A 393 -11.33 -25.63 -4.93
CA LYS A 393 -11.42 -26.57 -6.05
C LYS A 393 -10.23 -26.45 -7.00
N PHE A 394 -9.82 -25.24 -7.34
CA PHE A 394 -8.64 -24.99 -8.18
C PHE A 394 -7.37 -25.57 -7.56
N LEU A 395 -7.16 -25.37 -6.26
CA LEU A 395 -5.99 -25.86 -5.54
C LEU A 395 -6.01 -27.38 -5.25
N GLN A 396 -7.13 -28.07 -5.46
CA GLN A 396 -7.27 -29.49 -5.13
C GLN A 396 -6.31 -30.39 -5.90
N SER A 397 -6.02 -30.07 -7.16
CA SER A 397 -5.06 -30.82 -7.98
C SER A 397 -3.62 -30.61 -7.53
N TYR A 398 -3.31 -29.46 -6.96
CA TYR A 398 -1.97 -29.13 -6.47
C TYR A 398 -1.75 -29.65 -5.05
N ILE A 399 -2.76 -29.55 -4.19
CA ILE A 399 -2.68 -29.84 -2.75
C ILE A 399 -3.83 -30.78 -2.35
N PRO A 400 -3.62 -32.09 -2.40
CA PRO A 400 -4.64 -33.09 -2.08
C PRO A 400 -5.07 -33.05 -0.60
N ASN A 401 -4.17 -32.73 0.33
CA ASN A 401 -4.47 -32.62 1.76
C ASN A 401 -5.41 -31.46 2.06
N ASN A 402 -6.58 -31.76 2.64
CA ASN A 402 -7.61 -30.76 2.89
C ASN A 402 -7.18 -29.67 3.90
N ALA A 403 -6.45 -30.06 4.96
CA ALA A 403 -6.01 -29.12 5.99
C ALA A 403 -4.94 -28.16 5.44
N GLU A 404 -3.98 -28.68 4.69
CA GLU A 404 -3.01 -27.83 3.99
C GLU A 404 -3.72 -26.94 2.97
N ARG A 405 -4.55 -27.52 2.09
CA ARG A 405 -5.27 -26.75 1.06
C ARG A 405 -6.09 -25.61 1.62
N LEU A 406 -6.63 -25.75 2.83
CA LEU A 406 -7.34 -24.65 3.50
C LEU A 406 -6.42 -23.44 3.71
N ARG A 407 -5.17 -23.62 4.19
CA ARG A 407 -4.20 -22.54 4.37
C ARG A 407 -3.89 -21.81 3.07
N PHE A 408 -3.67 -22.59 2.01
CA PHE A 408 -3.45 -22.04 0.66
C PHE A 408 -4.68 -21.29 0.13
N THR A 409 -5.87 -21.76 0.43
CA THR A 409 -7.13 -21.08 0.07
C THR A 409 -7.26 -19.74 0.81
N LEU A 410 -6.96 -19.71 2.11
CA LEU A 410 -6.95 -18.49 2.91
C LEU A 410 -5.87 -17.51 2.46
N GLY A 411 -4.64 -18.00 2.20
CA GLY A 411 -3.58 -17.18 1.63
C GLY A 411 -3.96 -16.59 0.28
N SER A 412 -4.63 -17.37 -0.57
CA SER A 412 -5.13 -16.92 -1.87
C SER A 412 -6.27 -15.89 -1.73
N TYR A 413 -7.09 -16.01 -0.72
CA TYR A 413 -8.15 -15.04 -0.43
C TYR A 413 -7.57 -13.66 -0.08
N ASN A 414 -6.48 -13.64 0.68
CA ASN A 414 -5.82 -12.42 1.12
C ASN A 414 -4.89 -11.81 0.05
N ALA A 415 -3.98 -12.59 -0.54
CA ALA A 415 -2.99 -12.08 -1.51
C ALA A 415 -3.45 -12.18 -2.96
N GLY A 416 -4.32 -13.13 -3.26
CA GLY A 416 -4.65 -13.58 -4.62
C GLY A 416 -3.93 -14.89 -4.96
N VAL A 417 -4.64 -15.78 -5.66
CA VAL A 417 -4.14 -17.12 -6.00
C VAL A 417 -2.84 -17.09 -6.82
N GLY A 418 -2.63 -16.05 -7.62
CA GLY A 418 -1.42 -15.89 -8.42
C GLY A 418 -0.15 -15.82 -7.58
N HIS A 419 -0.16 -15.03 -6.51
CA HIS A 419 0.98 -14.94 -5.60
C HIS A 419 1.26 -16.25 -4.88
N ILE A 420 0.22 -17.00 -4.53
CA ILE A 420 0.37 -18.31 -3.89
C ILE A 420 0.98 -19.33 -4.84
N ILE A 421 0.57 -19.33 -6.11
CA ILE A 421 1.18 -20.20 -7.14
C ILE A 421 2.65 -19.81 -7.39
N ASP A 422 2.98 -18.54 -7.44
CA ASP A 422 4.38 -18.09 -7.54
C ASP A 422 5.19 -18.59 -6.32
N ALA A 423 4.67 -18.41 -5.10
CA ALA A 423 5.33 -18.86 -3.88
C ALA A 423 5.53 -20.39 -3.85
N MET A 424 4.56 -21.16 -4.36
CA MET A 424 4.69 -22.62 -4.52
C MET A 424 5.84 -22.98 -5.48
N LYS A 425 5.94 -22.30 -6.62
CA LYS A 425 7.01 -22.51 -7.60
C LYS A 425 8.39 -22.12 -7.04
N LEU A 426 8.46 -20.98 -6.33
CA LEU A 426 9.67 -20.57 -5.62
C LEU A 426 10.07 -21.60 -4.58
N ALA A 427 9.15 -22.06 -3.72
CA ALA A 427 9.39 -23.08 -2.74
C ALA A 427 9.99 -24.34 -3.39
N GLN A 428 9.38 -24.81 -4.49
CA GLN A 428 9.90 -25.96 -5.24
C GLN A 428 11.30 -25.71 -5.80
N LYS A 429 11.53 -24.57 -6.42
CA LYS A 429 12.82 -24.20 -7.03
C LYS A 429 13.94 -24.13 -6.00
N TYR A 430 13.64 -23.64 -4.80
CA TYR A 430 14.63 -23.47 -3.72
C TYR A 430 14.58 -24.58 -2.66
N GLY A 431 14.13 -25.78 -3.03
CA GLY A 431 14.26 -27.00 -2.22
C GLY A 431 13.27 -27.15 -1.05
N LYS A 432 12.19 -26.35 -1.05
CA LYS A 432 11.08 -26.46 -0.10
C LYS A 432 9.93 -27.30 -0.69
N ASN A 433 9.04 -27.79 0.17
CA ASN A 433 7.88 -28.54 -0.27
C ASN A 433 6.74 -27.60 -0.71
N PRO A 434 6.37 -27.58 -2.02
CA PRO A 434 5.34 -26.66 -2.53
C PRO A 434 3.91 -27.02 -2.07
N LYS A 435 3.73 -28.15 -1.37
CA LYS A 435 2.42 -28.64 -0.90
C LYS A 435 2.22 -28.45 0.61
N LEU A 436 3.20 -27.89 1.31
CA LEU A 436 3.14 -27.58 2.73
C LEU A 436 3.21 -26.07 2.94
N TRP A 437 2.33 -25.56 3.82
CA TRP A 437 2.29 -24.13 4.10
C TRP A 437 3.42 -23.72 5.05
N TYR A 438 3.38 -24.21 6.28
CA TYR A 438 4.32 -23.81 7.32
C TYR A 438 5.75 -24.24 7.02
N SER A 439 6.71 -23.32 7.24
CA SER A 439 8.15 -23.49 7.00
C SER A 439 8.52 -23.85 5.55
N ASN A 440 7.57 -23.72 4.61
CA ASN A 440 7.78 -24.00 3.19
C ASN A 440 7.24 -22.87 2.31
N VAL A 441 5.95 -22.89 1.93
CA VAL A 441 5.38 -21.88 1.02
C VAL A 441 5.22 -20.53 1.71
N GLU A 442 5.00 -20.49 3.02
CA GLU A 442 5.00 -19.22 3.77
C GLU A 442 6.36 -18.51 3.69
N GLU A 443 7.48 -19.25 3.77
CA GLU A 443 8.82 -18.66 3.63
C GLU A 443 9.04 -18.13 2.20
N ALA A 444 8.66 -18.93 1.19
CA ALA A 444 8.73 -18.50 -0.20
C ALA A 444 7.86 -17.25 -0.48
N LEU A 445 6.76 -17.09 0.23
CA LEU A 445 5.93 -15.90 0.14
C LEU A 445 6.61 -14.68 0.78
N LEU A 446 7.40 -14.85 1.86
CA LEU A 446 8.25 -13.79 2.39
C LEU A 446 9.32 -13.34 1.39
N TRP A 447 9.94 -14.31 0.69
CA TRP A 447 10.94 -13.97 -0.34
C TRP A 447 10.39 -13.08 -1.44
N LYS A 448 9.08 -13.08 -1.71
CA LYS A 448 8.45 -12.22 -2.72
C LYS A 448 8.44 -10.72 -2.40
N THR A 449 9.00 -10.28 -1.29
CA THR A 449 9.36 -8.88 -1.04
C THR A 449 10.67 -8.49 -1.73
N HIS A 450 11.55 -9.47 -2.04
CA HIS A 450 12.88 -9.24 -2.57
C HIS A 450 12.91 -9.30 -4.11
N PRO A 451 13.58 -8.35 -4.78
CA PRO A 451 13.62 -8.25 -6.24
C PRO A 451 14.11 -9.51 -6.95
N GLU A 452 15.10 -10.20 -6.40
CA GLU A 452 15.64 -11.44 -6.98
C GLU A 452 14.61 -12.57 -7.02
N PHE A 453 13.65 -12.60 -6.07
CA PHE A 453 12.63 -13.63 -6.04
C PHE A 453 11.36 -13.24 -6.78
N TYR A 454 10.86 -11.99 -6.63
CA TYR A 454 9.65 -11.63 -7.35
C TYR A 454 9.88 -11.38 -8.86
N ASN A 455 11.14 -11.13 -9.29
CA ASN A 455 11.55 -11.09 -10.69
C ASN A 455 12.06 -12.45 -11.20
N ASP A 456 12.10 -13.50 -10.36
CA ASP A 456 12.48 -14.84 -10.81
C ASP A 456 11.57 -15.29 -11.96
N PRO A 457 12.12 -15.93 -13.02
CA PRO A 457 11.34 -16.39 -14.17
C PRO A 457 10.16 -17.31 -13.85
N VAL A 458 10.13 -17.97 -12.67
CA VAL A 458 8.98 -18.78 -12.27
C VAL A 458 7.81 -17.94 -11.74
N CYS A 459 8.05 -16.67 -11.40
CA CYS A 459 7.05 -15.73 -10.90
C CYS A 459 6.38 -14.96 -12.04
N ASN A 460 5.08 -14.74 -11.93
CA ASN A 460 4.29 -13.97 -12.90
C ASN A 460 3.57 -12.77 -12.27
N PHE A 461 3.50 -12.71 -10.94
CA PHE A 461 2.67 -11.74 -10.23
C PHE A 461 3.50 -10.70 -9.45
N GLY A 462 4.84 -10.74 -9.57
CA GLY A 462 5.75 -9.73 -9.03
C GLY A 462 5.73 -9.62 -7.50
N TYR A 463 5.97 -8.42 -7.01
CA TYR A 463 6.06 -8.08 -5.59
C TYR A 463 4.82 -8.50 -4.80
N CYS A 464 5.06 -9.10 -3.62
CA CYS A 464 4.02 -9.41 -2.65
C CYS A 464 4.57 -9.25 -1.22
N ARG A 465 3.84 -8.52 -0.37
CA ARG A 465 4.17 -8.43 1.05
C ARG A 465 3.69 -9.68 1.81
N GLY A 466 4.50 -10.73 1.76
CA GLY A 466 4.16 -12.06 2.30
C GLY A 466 3.79 -12.05 3.78
N THR A 467 4.42 -11.20 4.58
CA THR A 467 4.16 -11.06 6.03
C THR A 467 2.68 -10.84 6.36
N GLU A 468 1.97 -10.03 5.55
CA GLU A 468 0.54 -9.79 5.76
C GLU A 468 -0.29 -11.04 5.57
N THR A 469 -0.03 -11.74 4.48
CA THR A 469 -0.77 -12.97 4.14
C THR A 469 -0.52 -14.09 5.14
N ILE A 470 0.72 -14.23 5.62
CA ILE A 470 1.07 -15.22 6.64
C ILE A 470 0.34 -14.91 7.95
N ASN A 471 0.36 -13.66 8.38
CA ASN A 471 -0.36 -13.23 9.57
C ASN A 471 -1.87 -13.42 9.43
N TYR A 472 -2.42 -13.10 8.25
CA TYR A 472 -3.83 -13.33 7.95
C TYR A 472 -4.23 -14.80 8.10
N VAL A 473 -3.48 -15.72 7.49
CA VAL A 473 -3.76 -17.17 7.61
C VAL A 473 -3.76 -17.61 9.06
N ARG A 474 -2.75 -17.20 9.84
CA ARG A 474 -2.67 -17.52 11.28
C ARG A 474 -3.83 -16.95 12.08
N GLN A 475 -4.22 -15.70 11.81
CA GLN A 475 -5.35 -15.05 12.49
C GLN A 475 -6.69 -15.76 12.19
N VAL A 476 -6.94 -16.11 10.92
CA VAL A 476 -8.15 -16.84 10.55
C VAL A 476 -8.17 -18.24 11.16
N GLU A 477 -7.06 -18.96 11.16
CA GLU A 477 -6.99 -20.28 11.82
C GLU A 477 -7.25 -20.19 13.33
N ASN A 478 -6.69 -19.17 14.00
CA ASN A 478 -6.93 -18.94 15.42
C ASN A 478 -8.41 -18.61 15.71
N ALA A 479 -8.99 -17.67 14.97
CA ALA A 479 -10.40 -17.33 15.11
C ALA A 479 -11.32 -18.54 14.82
N TYR A 480 -11.02 -19.28 13.77
CA TYR A 480 -11.76 -20.49 13.41
C TYR A 480 -11.74 -21.54 14.53
N ARG A 481 -10.56 -21.79 15.12
CA ARG A 481 -10.42 -22.72 16.27
C ARG A 481 -11.30 -22.26 17.43
N VAL A 482 -11.22 -20.99 17.82
CA VAL A 482 -12.01 -20.42 18.92
C VAL A 482 -13.52 -20.54 18.65
N PHE A 483 -13.99 -20.17 17.46
CA PHE A 483 -15.40 -20.22 17.11
C PHE A 483 -15.94 -21.65 17.05
N ARG A 484 -15.14 -22.59 16.56
CA ARG A 484 -15.47 -24.00 16.52
C ARG A 484 -15.59 -24.62 17.91
N GLU A 485 -14.67 -24.30 18.83
CA GLU A 485 -14.73 -24.73 20.22
C GLU A 485 -15.97 -24.17 20.94
N TYR A 486 -16.26 -22.90 20.71
CA TYR A 486 -17.46 -22.25 21.26
C TYR A 486 -18.74 -22.94 20.80
N GLU A 487 -18.91 -23.18 19.50
CA GLU A 487 -20.07 -23.87 18.95
C GLU A 487 -20.19 -25.32 19.45
N SER A 488 -19.08 -26.04 19.58
CA SER A 488 -19.05 -27.40 20.14
C SER A 488 -19.52 -27.45 21.59
N LYS A 489 -19.07 -26.50 22.44
CA LYS A 489 -19.51 -26.41 23.84
C LYS A 489 -21.00 -26.07 23.94
N ARG A 490 -21.52 -25.21 23.06
CA ARG A 490 -22.92 -24.82 22.98
C ARG A 490 -23.82 -25.99 22.59
N ASN A 491 -23.41 -26.79 21.61
CA ASN A 491 -24.18 -27.95 21.14
C ASN A 491 -24.22 -29.12 22.16
N LYS A 492 -23.24 -29.17 23.09
CA LYS A 492 -23.25 -30.12 24.21
C LYS A 492 -24.16 -29.69 25.37
N LYS A 493 -24.54 -28.38 25.45
CA LYS A 493 -25.42 -27.85 26.50
C LYS A 493 -26.91 -27.86 26.08
N LYS A 494 -27.22 -28.15 24.81
CA LYS A 494 -28.56 -28.40 24.27
C LYS A 494 -28.86 -29.89 24.27
#